data_7409f8353dfa02877180f12588f62bb1
#
_entry.id   7409f8353dfa02877180f12588f62bb1
#
_cell.length_a   1.000
_cell.length_b   1.000
_cell.length_c   1.000
_cell.angle_alpha   90.00
_cell.angle_beta   90.00
_cell.angle_gamma   90.00
#
_symmetry.space_group_name_H-M   'P 1'
#
loop_
_entity.id
_entity.type
_entity.pdbx_description
1 polymer ?
#
loop_
_entity_poly.entity_id
_entity_poly.type
_entity_poly.pdbx_seq_one_letter_code
_entity_poly.pdbx_strand_id
1 'polypeptide(L)'
;VPLEINLSGKLALVTAASRGIGFGVARVLARAGADLVINARDPEALRRAREAIREETGRHVEVAPGDLTRREDLERIAAVAREVGGPHIFFFSTGGPRPGRFLDLGMEDWDYAYRLLLYPAVYLTRELLPAMIERRWGRIIYLASLAIKEPMPNLALSNVVRISIAGLVRTLAREVGSYGVTVNGILPGIIHTSRVEELARDIQAREGVSYEEALSRLSSGIPAGRLGRPEEVGYLVAFLASDYASYINGAMIPVDGGRQVSVF
;
A
#
# COMPACT_ATOMS: atom_id res chain seq x y z
N VAL A 1 31.59 -5.54 -1.15
CA VAL A 1 30.64 -4.76 -1.96
C VAL A 1 29.52 -4.33 -1.04
N PRO A 2 29.15 -3.05 -0.93
CA PRO A 2 28.03 -2.62 -0.11
C PRO A 2 26.74 -3.26 -0.63
N LEU A 3 25.81 -3.57 0.29
CA LEU A 3 24.48 -4.07 -0.03
C LEU A 3 23.66 -2.87 -0.57
N GLU A 4 23.34 -2.88 -1.85
CA GLU A 4 22.56 -1.83 -2.50
C GLU A 4 21.31 -2.41 -3.15
N ILE A 5 20.16 -1.81 -2.88
CA ILE A 5 18.92 -2.17 -3.58
C ILE A 5 18.87 -1.39 -4.90
N ASN A 6 19.02 -2.11 -6.01
CA ASN A 6 18.95 -1.56 -7.35
C ASN A 6 17.75 -2.17 -8.10
N LEU A 7 16.79 -1.32 -8.46
CA LEU A 7 15.59 -1.68 -9.23
C LEU A 7 15.62 -1.10 -10.66
N SER A 8 16.80 -0.73 -11.18
CA SER A 8 16.96 -0.22 -12.55
C SER A 8 16.42 -1.25 -13.55
N GLY A 9 15.72 -0.77 -14.57
CA GLY A 9 15.05 -1.61 -15.56
C GLY A 9 13.77 -2.32 -15.06
N LYS A 10 13.33 -2.05 -13.82
CA LYS A 10 12.05 -2.52 -13.31
C LYS A 10 11.00 -1.43 -13.45
N LEU A 11 9.77 -1.84 -13.77
CA LEU A 11 8.59 -0.99 -13.77
C LEU A 11 7.73 -1.37 -12.55
N ALA A 12 7.28 -0.40 -11.77
CA ALA A 12 6.38 -0.60 -10.65
C ALA A 12 5.03 0.08 -10.87
N LEU A 13 3.92 -0.65 -10.66
CA LEU A 13 2.60 -0.05 -10.49
C LEU A 13 2.37 0.20 -9.00
N VAL A 14 2.07 1.45 -8.65
CA VAL A 14 1.77 1.86 -7.26
C VAL A 14 0.39 2.51 -7.22
N THR A 15 -0.58 1.90 -6.51
CA THR A 15 -1.92 2.45 -6.35
C THR A 15 -2.02 3.39 -5.14
N ALA A 16 -2.99 4.31 -5.16
CA ALA A 16 -3.19 5.37 -4.15
C ALA A 16 -1.91 6.18 -3.87
N ALA A 17 -1.16 6.55 -4.92
CA ALA A 17 0.19 7.07 -4.85
C ALA A 17 0.31 8.60 -4.90
N SER A 18 -0.80 9.36 -4.83
CA SER A 18 -0.73 10.84 -4.85
C SER A 18 -0.33 11.46 -3.51
N ARG A 19 -0.40 10.71 -2.39
CA ARG A 19 -0.06 11.14 -1.04
C ARG A 19 0.15 9.96 -0.09
N GLY A 20 0.61 10.25 1.14
CA GLY A 20 0.71 9.28 2.22
C GLY A 20 1.62 8.09 1.90
N ILE A 21 1.24 6.88 2.33
CA ILE A 21 2.06 5.68 2.20
C ILE A 21 2.36 5.36 0.73
N GLY A 22 1.35 5.39 -0.14
CA GLY A 22 1.55 5.09 -1.56
C GLY A 22 2.55 6.02 -2.24
N PHE A 23 2.50 7.33 -1.93
CA PHE A 23 3.47 8.31 -2.43
C PHE A 23 4.88 8.05 -1.88
N GLY A 24 5.00 7.79 -0.55
CA GLY A 24 6.30 7.45 0.06
C GLY A 24 6.92 6.20 -0.56
N VAL A 25 6.12 5.16 -0.81
CA VAL A 25 6.55 3.94 -1.50
C VAL A 25 7.01 4.25 -2.93
N ALA A 26 6.23 5.01 -3.70
CA ALA A 26 6.58 5.39 -5.07
C ALA A 26 7.91 6.12 -5.13
N ARG A 27 8.14 7.10 -4.22
CA ARG A 27 9.43 7.82 -4.11
C ARG A 27 10.61 6.88 -3.83
N VAL A 28 10.45 5.97 -2.88
CA VAL A 28 11.54 5.04 -2.51
C VAL A 28 11.85 4.07 -3.64
N LEU A 29 10.83 3.54 -4.34
CA LEU A 29 11.04 2.68 -5.51
C LEU A 29 11.74 3.43 -6.64
N ALA A 30 11.37 4.69 -6.89
CA ALA A 30 12.04 5.53 -7.89
C ALA A 30 13.49 5.84 -7.50
N ARG A 31 13.79 6.16 -6.24
CA ARG A 31 15.16 6.32 -5.72
C ARG A 31 15.99 5.06 -5.88
N ALA A 32 15.36 3.89 -5.76
CA ALA A 32 16.01 2.61 -6.02
C ALA A 32 16.19 2.29 -7.52
N GLY A 33 15.75 3.18 -8.42
CA GLY A 33 15.98 3.06 -9.87
C GLY A 33 14.79 2.54 -10.68
N ALA A 34 13.64 2.25 -10.06
CA ALA A 34 12.46 1.79 -10.79
C ALA A 34 11.78 2.93 -11.56
N ASP A 35 11.25 2.62 -12.75
CA ASP A 35 10.24 3.43 -13.40
C ASP A 35 8.86 3.13 -12.84
N LEU A 36 7.92 4.06 -12.93
CA LEU A 36 6.65 3.96 -12.23
C LEU A 36 5.44 4.15 -13.14
N VAL A 37 4.37 3.42 -12.81
CA VAL A 37 2.99 3.84 -13.08
C VAL A 37 2.36 4.14 -11.73
N ILE A 38 1.82 5.34 -11.55
CA ILE A 38 1.18 5.74 -10.31
C ILE A 38 -0.32 5.99 -10.53
N ASN A 39 -1.14 5.49 -9.58
CA ASN A 39 -2.59 5.69 -9.63
C ASN A 39 -3.08 6.50 -8.42
N ALA A 40 -4.05 7.35 -8.65
CA ALA A 40 -4.92 7.95 -7.64
C ALA A 40 -6.19 8.50 -8.29
N ARG A 41 -7.18 8.88 -7.47
CA ARG A 41 -8.48 9.40 -7.96
C ARG A 41 -8.38 10.83 -8.49
N ASP A 42 -7.61 11.67 -7.82
CA ASP A 42 -7.43 13.08 -8.16
C ASP A 42 -6.29 13.23 -9.19
N PRO A 43 -6.60 13.62 -10.45
CA PRO A 43 -5.60 13.74 -11.50
C PRO A 43 -4.57 14.85 -11.23
N GLU A 44 -5.00 15.95 -10.58
CA GLU A 44 -4.11 17.08 -10.26
C GLU A 44 -3.11 16.70 -9.18
N ALA A 45 -3.57 16.06 -8.09
CA ALA A 45 -2.70 15.56 -7.04
C ALA A 45 -1.74 14.49 -7.58
N LEU A 46 -2.21 13.68 -8.54
CA LEU A 46 -1.39 12.65 -9.17
C LEU A 46 -0.31 13.25 -10.08
N ARG A 47 -0.63 14.32 -10.84
CA ARG A 47 0.37 15.07 -11.64
C ARG A 47 1.44 15.70 -10.76
N ARG A 48 1.06 16.35 -9.66
CA ARG A 48 2.02 16.91 -8.70
C ARG A 48 2.94 15.83 -8.10
N ALA A 49 2.38 14.66 -7.76
CA ALA A 49 3.16 13.54 -7.27
C ALA A 49 4.16 13.04 -8.31
N ARG A 50 3.75 12.91 -9.57
CA ARG A 50 4.64 12.56 -10.70
C ARG A 50 5.80 13.55 -10.82
N GLU A 51 5.51 14.84 -10.85
CA GLU A 51 6.50 15.88 -11.01
C GLU A 51 7.52 15.85 -9.87
N ALA A 52 7.05 15.79 -8.63
CA ALA A 52 7.93 15.70 -7.45
C ALA A 52 8.87 14.47 -7.51
N ILE A 53 8.36 13.31 -7.93
CA ILE A 53 9.20 12.11 -8.06
C ILE A 53 10.21 12.26 -9.21
N ARG A 54 9.78 12.81 -10.34
CA ARG A 54 10.66 13.03 -11.51
C ARG A 54 11.77 14.03 -11.23
N GLU A 55 11.46 15.15 -10.59
CA GLU A 55 12.44 16.16 -10.19
C GLU A 55 13.47 15.59 -9.21
N GLU A 56 13.03 14.75 -8.28
CA GLU A 56 13.91 14.16 -7.27
C GLU A 56 14.81 13.05 -7.84
N THR A 57 14.30 12.23 -8.77
CA THR A 57 14.95 10.96 -9.12
C THR A 57 15.37 10.84 -10.59
N GLY A 58 14.84 11.70 -11.46
CA GLY A 58 15.00 11.59 -12.90
C GLY A 58 14.30 10.39 -13.55
N ARG A 59 13.53 9.59 -12.78
CA ARG A 59 12.89 8.37 -13.29
C ARG A 59 11.65 8.68 -14.12
N HIS A 60 11.34 7.77 -15.05
CA HIS A 60 10.08 7.85 -15.80
C HIS A 60 8.90 7.51 -14.88
N VAL A 61 7.87 8.37 -14.91
CA VAL A 61 6.66 8.20 -14.12
C VAL A 61 5.45 8.45 -14.99
N GLU A 62 4.68 7.41 -15.25
CA GLU A 62 3.39 7.48 -15.94
C GLU A 62 2.26 7.60 -14.93
N VAL A 63 1.16 8.24 -15.32
CA VAL A 63 -0.02 8.45 -14.48
C VAL A 63 -1.22 7.66 -15.00
N ALA A 64 -1.91 6.97 -14.10
CA ALA A 64 -3.13 6.23 -14.40
C ALA A 64 -4.25 6.70 -13.44
N PRO A 65 -4.89 7.87 -13.68
CA PRO A 65 -5.96 8.35 -12.82
C PRO A 65 -7.18 7.43 -12.87
N GLY A 66 -7.76 7.16 -11.70
CA GLY A 66 -8.96 6.31 -11.60
C GLY A 66 -9.32 5.94 -10.17
N ASP A 67 -10.60 5.64 -9.96
CA ASP A 67 -11.14 5.15 -8.69
C ASP A 67 -11.10 3.62 -8.67
N LEU A 68 -10.39 3.07 -7.68
CA LEU A 68 -10.23 1.61 -7.52
C LEU A 68 -11.55 0.87 -7.25
N THR A 69 -12.63 1.57 -6.91
CA THR A 69 -13.95 0.98 -6.70
C THR A 69 -14.75 0.81 -8.00
N ARG A 70 -14.27 1.38 -9.12
CA ARG A 70 -14.94 1.37 -10.42
C ARG A 70 -14.22 0.44 -11.39
N ARG A 71 -14.94 -0.49 -11.97
CA ARG A 71 -14.37 -1.49 -12.87
C ARG A 71 -13.71 -0.86 -14.10
N GLU A 72 -14.37 0.13 -14.71
CA GLU A 72 -13.87 0.80 -15.90
C GLU A 72 -12.54 1.52 -15.64
N ASP A 73 -12.36 2.02 -14.41
CA ASP A 73 -11.11 2.64 -13.99
C ASP A 73 -10.01 1.60 -13.77
N LEU A 74 -10.35 0.43 -13.20
CA LEU A 74 -9.40 -0.67 -13.06
C LEU A 74 -8.93 -1.20 -14.42
N GLU A 75 -9.84 -1.32 -15.39
CA GLU A 75 -9.51 -1.70 -16.77
C GLU A 75 -8.51 -0.70 -17.39
N ARG A 76 -8.77 0.60 -17.23
CA ARG A 76 -7.89 1.67 -17.72
C ARG A 76 -6.52 1.67 -17.02
N ILE A 77 -6.48 1.51 -15.69
CA ILE A 77 -5.23 1.43 -14.93
C ILE A 77 -4.38 0.23 -15.41
N ALA A 78 -5.02 -0.93 -15.59
CA ALA A 78 -4.34 -2.12 -16.09
C ALA A 78 -3.84 -1.94 -17.53
N ALA A 79 -4.62 -1.26 -18.39
CA ALA A 79 -4.24 -0.96 -19.77
C ALA A 79 -2.99 -0.06 -19.82
N VAL A 80 -2.99 1.07 -19.10
CA VAL A 80 -1.82 1.96 -19.00
C VAL A 80 -0.58 1.19 -18.50
N ALA A 81 -0.74 0.37 -17.48
CA ALA A 81 0.37 -0.41 -16.96
C ALA A 81 0.94 -1.42 -17.97
N ARG A 82 0.09 -2.02 -18.81
CA ARG A 82 0.52 -2.93 -19.89
C ARG A 82 1.19 -2.20 -21.05
N GLU A 83 0.65 -1.06 -21.46
CA GLU A 83 1.19 -0.24 -22.57
C GLU A 83 2.65 0.20 -22.33
N VAL A 84 3.02 0.47 -21.10
CA VAL A 84 4.40 0.83 -20.73
C VAL A 84 5.30 -0.38 -20.42
N GLY A 85 4.89 -1.59 -20.83
CA GLY A 85 5.72 -2.79 -20.74
C GLY A 85 5.30 -3.81 -19.67
N GLY A 86 4.23 -3.57 -18.95
CA GLY A 86 3.71 -4.44 -17.88
C GLY A 86 4.60 -4.44 -16.63
N PRO A 87 4.05 -4.16 -15.46
CA PRO A 87 4.85 -3.96 -14.26
C PRO A 87 5.56 -5.25 -13.81
N HIS A 88 6.77 -5.08 -13.32
CA HIS A 88 7.57 -6.08 -12.62
C HIS A 88 7.18 -6.13 -11.14
N ILE A 89 6.82 -4.97 -10.60
CA ILE A 89 6.49 -4.76 -9.20
C ILE A 89 5.07 -4.21 -9.14
N PHE A 90 4.22 -4.81 -8.31
CA PHE A 90 2.89 -4.29 -8.02
C PHE A 90 2.76 -4.01 -6.53
N PHE A 91 2.66 -2.75 -6.16
CA PHE A 91 2.31 -2.32 -4.82
C PHE A 91 0.86 -1.87 -4.78
N PHE A 92 0.03 -2.65 -4.11
CA PHE A 92 -1.38 -2.33 -3.91
C PHE A 92 -1.59 -1.60 -2.59
N SER A 93 -2.09 -0.40 -2.68
CA SER A 93 -2.57 0.41 -1.57
C SER A 93 -3.92 1.02 -1.92
N THR A 94 -4.72 1.30 -0.92
CA THR A 94 -6.02 1.96 -1.08
C THR A 94 -6.33 2.79 0.15
N GLY A 95 -7.35 3.63 0.07
CA GLY A 95 -7.93 4.31 1.23
C GLY A 95 -8.54 3.32 2.24
N GLY A 96 -8.95 3.84 3.39
CA GLY A 96 -9.76 3.06 4.34
C GLY A 96 -11.25 3.28 4.08
N PRO A 97 -12.10 2.29 4.39
CA PRO A 97 -13.54 2.47 4.48
C PRO A 97 -13.87 3.39 5.67
N ARG A 98 -15.12 3.85 5.75
CA ARG A 98 -15.54 4.64 6.91
C ARG A 98 -15.43 3.83 8.21
N PRO A 99 -15.07 4.45 9.33
CA PRO A 99 -15.11 3.79 10.62
C PRO A 99 -16.56 3.55 11.06
N GLY A 100 -16.77 2.56 11.92
CA GLY A 100 -18.07 2.24 12.51
C GLY A 100 -18.02 0.93 13.27
N ARG A 101 -18.95 0.80 14.23
CA ARG A 101 -19.26 -0.46 14.89
C ARG A 101 -20.11 -1.32 13.97
N PHE A 102 -20.19 -2.62 14.23
CA PHE A 102 -20.88 -3.58 13.35
C PHE A 102 -22.35 -3.18 13.07
N LEU A 103 -23.10 -2.79 14.08
CA LEU A 103 -24.52 -2.42 13.96
C LEU A 103 -24.75 -1.00 13.39
N ASP A 104 -23.71 -0.17 13.35
CA ASP A 104 -23.80 1.20 12.80
C ASP A 104 -23.57 1.23 11.27
N LEU A 105 -23.31 0.07 10.66
CA LEU A 105 -22.92 -0.10 9.27
C LEU A 105 -24.02 -0.80 8.48
N GLY A 106 -24.50 -0.16 7.41
CA GLY A 106 -25.44 -0.76 6.46
C GLY A 106 -24.76 -1.73 5.49
N MET A 107 -25.54 -2.51 4.75
CA MET A 107 -25.00 -3.46 3.76
C MET A 107 -24.25 -2.75 2.65
N GLU A 108 -24.64 -1.54 2.29
CA GLU A 108 -23.94 -0.68 1.31
C GLU A 108 -22.51 -0.33 1.74
N ASP A 109 -22.25 -0.20 3.04
CA ASP A 109 -20.90 0.03 3.58
C ASP A 109 -20.03 -1.22 3.42
N TRP A 110 -20.61 -2.41 3.60
CA TRP A 110 -19.92 -3.68 3.41
C TRP A 110 -19.60 -3.92 1.93
N ASP A 111 -20.55 -3.65 1.03
CA ASP A 111 -20.34 -3.70 -0.41
C ASP A 111 -19.25 -2.73 -0.86
N TYR A 112 -19.28 -1.50 -0.34
CA TYR A 112 -18.24 -0.51 -0.62
C TYR A 112 -16.87 -0.96 -0.10
N ALA A 113 -16.81 -1.50 1.11
CA ALA A 113 -15.56 -2.00 1.69
C ALA A 113 -14.96 -3.14 0.85
N TYR A 114 -15.78 -4.08 0.37
CA TYR A 114 -15.36 -5.13 -0.56
C TYR A 114 -14.80 -4.54 -1.85
N ARG A 115 -15.52 -3.61 -2.48
CA ARG A 115 -15.10 -2.93 -3.73
C ARG A 115 -13.85 -2.07 -3.54
N LEU A 116 -13.60 -1.57 -2.34
CA LEU A 116 -12.43 -0.74 -2.06
C LEU A 116 -11.20 -1.59 -1.70
N LEU A 117 -11.35 -2.63 -0.90
CA LEU A 117 -10.24 -3.31 -0.24
C LEU A 117 -9.82 -4.61 -0.92
N LEU A 118 -10.75 -5.40 -1.46
CA LEU A 118 -10.47 -6.73 -2.00
C LEU A 118 -10.62 -6.77 -3.52
N TYR A 119 -11.75 -6.34 -4.06
CA TYR A 119 -12.04 -6.46 -5.49
C TYR A 119 -10.91 -5.90 -6.39
N PRO A 120 -10.41 -4.68 -6.17
CA PRO A 120 -9.34 -4.11 -7.00
C PRO A 120 -8.00 -4.84 -6.84
N ALA A 121 -7.70 -5.36 -5.63
CA ALA A 121 -6.51 -6.19 -5.41
C ALA A 121 -6.55 -7.44 -6.27
N VAL A 122 -7.67 -8.16 -6.26
CA VAL A 122 -7.88 -9.36 -7.10
C VAL A 122 -7.86 -9.00 -8.58
N TYR A 123 -8.62 -7.96 -8.97
CA TYR A 123 -8.74 -7.57 -10.38
C TYR A 123 -7.37 -7.22 -10.99
N LEU A 124 -6.67 -6.25 -10.41
CA LEU A 124 -5.38 -5.82 -10.93
C LEU A 124 -4.33 -6.95 -10.89
N THR A 125 -4.33 -7.78 -9.87
CA THR A 125 -3.44 -8.94 -9.83
C THR A 125 -3.70 -9.88 -11.00
N ARG A 126 -4.95 -10.21 -11.30
CA ARG A 126 -5.31 -11.06 -12.45
C ARG A 126 -4.84 -10.49 -13.79
N GLU A 127 -4.90 -9.17 -13.95
CA GLU A 127 -4.46 -8.48 -15.16
C GLU A 127 -2.93 -8.42 -15.31
N LEU A 128 -2.19 -8.37 -14.22
CA LEU A 128 -0.74 -8.14 -14.22
C LEU A 128 0.06 -9.45 -14.09
N LEU A 129 -0.47 -10.43 -13.39
CA LEU A 129 0.23 -11.68 -13.04
C LEU A 129 0.69 -12.50 -14.25
N PRO A 130 -0.08 -12.65 -15.36
CA PRO A 130 0.36 -13.44 -16.51
C PRO A 130 1.72 -13.00 -17.08
N ALA A 131 1.93 -11.69 -17.21
CA ALA A 131 3.20 -11.15 -17.69
C ALA A 131 4.36 -11.37 -16.69
N MET A 132 4.09 -11.38 -15.39
CA MET A 132 5.10 -11.72 -14.37
C MET A 132 5.48 -13.20 -14.42
N ILE A 133 4.51 -14.10 -14.64
CA ILE A 133 4.74 -15.54 -14.81
C ILE A 133 5.55 -15.82 -16.07
N GLU A 134 5.19 -15.22 -17.20
CA GLU A 134 5.90 -15.38 -18.47
C GLU A 134 7.38 -14.99 -18.38
N ARG A 135 7.68 -13.84 -17.78
CA ARG A 135 9.06 -13.38 -17.57
C ARG A 135 9.78 -14.07 -16.41
N ARG A 136 9.11 -14.97 -15.69
CA ARG A 136 9.59 -15.68 -14.49
C ARG A 136 10.17 -14.76 -13.42
N TRP A 137 9.60 -13.57 -13.29
CA TRP A 137 9.96 -12.59 -12.29
C TRP A 137 8.79 -11.66 -11.99
N GLY A 138 8.46 -11.52 -10.72
CA GLY A 138 7.42 -10.60 -10.26
C GLY A 138 7.48 -10.39 -8.76
N ARG A 139 7.05 -9.20 -8.31
CA ARG A 139 6.96 -8.84 -6.90
C ARG A 139 5.61 -8.17 -6.65
N ILE A 140 4.77 -8.83 -5.87
CA ILE A 140 3.44 -8.31 -5.50
C ILE A 140 3.43 -8.04 -4.01
N ILE A 141 3.15 -6.80 -3.63
CA ILE A 141 3.13 -6.37 -2.25
C ILE A 141 1.80 -5.67 -1.96
N TYR A 142 1.03 -6.19 -1.00
CA TYR A 142 -0.24 -5.60 -0.59
C TYR A 142 -0.08 -4.83 0.72
N LEU A 143 -0.56 -3.59 0.76
CA LEU A 143 -0.71 -2.85 2.00
C LEU A 143 -2.03 -3.27 2.67
N ALA A 144 -1.92 -4.00 3.77
CA ALA A 144 -3.07 -4.40 4.57
C ALA A 144 -3.24 -3.50 5.83
N SER A 145 -3.30 -4.05 7.00
CA SER A 145 -3.43 -3.33 8.28
C SER A 145 -3.06 -4.26 9.44
N LEU A 146 -2.59 -3.71 10.55
CA LEU A 146 -2.50 -4.45 11.82
C LEU A 146 -3.86 -5.01 12.26
N ALA A 147 -4.97 -4.38 11.84
CA ALA A 147 -6.33 -4.81 12.16
C ALA A 147 -6.65 -6.25 11.73
N ILE A 148 -5.87 -6.85 10.84
CA ILE A 148 -6.04 -8.27 10.46
C ILE A 148 -5.48 -9.24 11.51
N LYS A 149 -4.60 -8.78 12.38
CA LYS A 149 -4.05 -9.56 13.50
C LYS A 149 -4.71 -9.19 14.83
N GLU A 150 -5.02 -7.93 15.01
CA GLU A 150 -5.61 -7.37 16.22
C GLU A 150 -6.80 -6.47 15.84
N PRO A 151 -8.04 -7.01 15.91
CA PRO A 151 -9.23 -6.22 15.58
C PRO A 151 -9.31 -4.94 16.40
N MET A 152 -9.45 -3.82 15.71
CA MET A 152 -9.48 -2.49 16.33
C MET A 152 -10.93 -2.03 16.57
N PRO A 153 -11.23 -1.40 17.72
CA PRO A 153 -12.55 -0.80 17.95
C PRO A 153 -12.96 0.17 16.85
N ASN A 154 -14.24 0.21 16.53
CA ASN A 154 -14.84 1.08 15.51
C ASN A 154 -14.28 0.92 14.07
N LEU A 155 -13.61 -0.19 13.76
CA LEU A 155 -13.08 -0.47 12.42
C LEU A 155 -13.62 -1.78 11.85
N ALA A 156 -14.90 -2.10 12.08
CA ALA A 156 -15.50 -3.38 11.71
C ALA A 156 -15.28 -3.74 10.23
N LEU A 157 -15.50 -2.82 9.30
CA LEU A 157 -15.25 -3.06 7.87
C LEU A 157 -13.78 -3.40 7.57
N SER A 158 -12.85 -2.68 8.17
CA SER A 158 -11.42 -2.92 7.98
C SER A 158 -10.98 -4.25 8.61
N ASN A 159 -11.45 -4.53 9.84
CA ASN A 159 -11.12 -5.76 10.55
C ASN A 159 -11.56 -7.01 9.76
N VAL A 160 -12.80 -6.97 9.20
CA VAL A 160 -13.40 -8.12 8.53
C VAL A 160 -12.94 -8.24 7.07
N VAL A 161 -12.93 -7.15 6.30
CA VAL A 161 -12.64 -7.25 4.86
C VAL A 161 -11.14 -7.35 4.57
N ARG A 162 -10.29 -6.63 5.32
CA ARG A 162 -8.83 -6.68 5.04
C ARG A 162 -8.17 -8.02 5.36
N ILE A 163 -8.76 -8.85 6.21
CA ILE A 163 -8.20 -10.18 6.48
C ILE A 163 -8.15 -11.06 5.21
N SER A 164 -9.04 -10.80 4.24
CA SER A 164 -9.03 -11.48 2.95
C SER A 164 -7.73 -11.27 2.17
N ILE A 165 -7.04 -10.15 2.38
CA ILE A 165 -5.73 -9.89 1.76
C ILE A 165 -4.68 -10.90 2.27
N ALA A 166 -4.71 -11.29 3.55
CA ALA A 166 -3.81 -12.33 4.06
C ALA A 166 -4.05 -13.68 3.39
N GLY A 167 -5.33 -14.04 3.17
CA GLY A 167 -5.73 -15.21 2.39
C GLY A 167 -5.22 -15.14 0.95
N LEU A 168 -5.41 -13.99 0.28
CA LEU A 168 -4.94 -13.75 -1.09
C LEU A 168 -3.40 -13.88 -1.19
N VAL A 169 -2.65 -13.27 -0.27
CA VAL A 169 -1.19 -13.38 -0.19
C VAL A 169 -0.75 -14.84 -0.09
N ARG A 170 -1.33 -15.62 0.84
CA ARG A 170 -0.95 -17.02 1.05
C ARG A 170 -1.31 -17.91 -0.14
N THR A 171 -2.48 -17.71 -0.74
CA THR A 171 -2.93 -18.44 -1.92
C THR A 171 -1.98 -18.21 -3.09
N LEU A 172 -1.79 -16.95 -3.46
CA LEU A 172 -0.93 -16.60 -4.60
C LEU A 172 0.53 -17.03 -4.38
N ALA A 173 1.09 -16.85 -3.18
CA ALA A 173 2.47 -17.25 -2.89
C ALA A 173 2.72 -18.74 -3.17
N ARG A 174 1.70 -19.62 -2.95
CA ARG A 174 1.78 -21.05 -3.23
C ARG A 174 1.61 -21.36 -4.71
N GLU A 175 0.70 -20.65 -5.39
CA GLU A 175 0.37 -20.93 -6.79
C GLU A 175 1.44 -20.43 -7.76
N VAL A 176 2.09 -19.30 -7.46
CA VAL A 176 2.99 -18.64 -8.43
C VAL A 176 4.47 -18.60 -8.01
N GLY A 177 4.82 -19.10 -6.83
CA GLY A 177 6.20 -19.10 -6.35
C GLY A 177 7.19 -19.83 -7.28
N SER A 178 6.79 -20.93 -7.87
CA SER A 178 7.61 -21.71 -8.84
C SER A 178 7.91 -20.94 -10.13
N TYR A 179 7.16 -19.89 -10.42
CA TYR A 179 7.39 -18.99 -11.55
C TYR A 179 8.27 -17.77 -11.21
N GLY A 180 8.92 -17.76 -10.05
CA GLY A 180 9.79 -16.65 -9.66
C GLY A 180 9.02 -15.39 -9.19
N VAL A 181 7.72 -15.52 -8.92
CA VAL A 181 6.88 -14.44 -8.41
C VAL A 181 6.72 -14.57 -6.91
N THR A 182 7.05 -13.51 -6.16
CA THR A 182 6.78 -13.46 -4.71
C THR A 182 5.60 -12.56 -4.39
N VAL A 183 4.83 -12.95 -3.39
CA VAL A 183 3.62 -12.23 -2.95
C VAL A 183 3.68 -12.06 -1.44
N ASN A 184 3.72 -10.80 -0.97
CA ASN A 184 3.82 -10.48 0.44
C ASN A 184 2.83 -9.37 0.84
N GLY A 185 2.57 -9.23 2.12
CA GLY A 185 1.74 -8.19 2.68
C GLY A 185 2.49 -7.38 3.73
N ILE A 186 2.13 -6.11 3.86
CA ILE A 186 2.65 -5.20 4.87
C ILE A 186 1.51 -4.76 5.80
N LEU A 187 1.78 -4.77 7.08
CA LEU A 187 0.87 -4.36 8.15
C LEU A 187 1.38 -3.06 8.76
N PRO A 188 1.00 -1.89 8.23
CA PRO A 188 1.45 -0.63 8.80
C PRO A 188 0.81 -0.37 10.15
N GLY A 189 1.59 0.19 11.08
CA GLY A 189 1.11 0.86 12.27
C GLY A 189 0.53 2.24 11.96
N ILE A 190 0.70 3.20 12.86
CA ILE A 190 0.29 4.57 12.62
C ILE A 190 1.42 5.30 11.89
N ILE A 191 1.18 5.58 10.61
CA ILE A 191 2.13 6.28 9.73
C ILE A 191 1.70 7.75 9.60
N HIS A 192 2.65 8.67 9.76
CA HIS A 192 2.43 10.11 9.62
C HIS A 192 2.04 10.46 8.18
N THR A 193 0.77 10.74 7.98
CA THR A 193 0.15 11.05 6.69
C THR A 193 -0.84 12.19 6.89
N SER A 194 -1.30 12.82 5.81
CA SER A 194 -2.34 13.86 5.88
C SER A 194 -3.58 13.44 6.67
N ARG A 195 -3.95 12.14 6.63
CA ARG A 195 -5.08 11.63 7.43
C ARG A 195 -4.77 11.66 8.94
N VAL A 196 -3.55 11.37 9.34
CA VAL A 196 -3.12 11.45 10.75
C VAL A 196 -3.04 12.91 11.20
N GLU A 197 -2.60 13.82 10.31
CA GLU A 197 -2.62 15.25 10.57
C GLU A 197 -4.05 15.79 10.74
N GLU A 198 -4.98 15.38 9.88
CA GLU A 198 -6.41 15.69 10.01
C GLU A 198 -6.94 15.21 11.37
N LEU A 199 -6.66 13.96 11.74
CA LEU A 199 -7.06 13.39 13.02
C LEU A 199 -6.46 14.16 14.22
N ALA A 200 -5.19 14.57 14.14
CA ALA A 200 -4.56 15.38 15.18
C ALA A 200 -5.22 16.75 15.31
N ARG A 201 -5.59 17.41 14.20
CA ARG A 201 -6.34 18.67 14.21
C ARG A 201 -7.75 18.50 14.79
N ASP A 202 -8.42 17.38 14.51
CA ASP A 202 -9.73 17.08 15.09
C ASP A 202 -9.64 16.88 16.62
N ILE A 203 -8.59 16.20 17.12
CA ILE A 203 -8.32 16.06 18.55
C ILE A 203 -8.04 17.45 19.17
N GLN A 204 -7.19 18.23 18.54
CA GLN A 204 -6.88 19.62 18.97
C GLN A 204 -8.17 20.45 19.11
N ALA A 205 -9.02 20.41 18.08
CA ALA A 205 -10.26 21.22 18.08
C ALA A 205 -11.28 20.76 19.14
N ARG A 206 -11.39 19.44 19.37
CA ARG A 206 -12.38 18.89 20.32
C ARG A 206 -11.93 18.98 21.77
N GLU A 207 -10.63 18.87 22.03
CA GLU A 207 -10.12 18.70 23.40
C GLU A 207 -9.31 19.91 23.89
N GLY A 208 -9.11 20.92 23.02
CA GLY A 208 -8.41 22.16 23.38
C GLY A 208 -6.91 21.99 23.68
N VAL A 209 -6.31 20.89 23.20
CA VAL A 209 -4.89 20.59 23.38
C VAL A 209 -4.05 21.18 22.23
N SER A 210 -2.71 21.22 22.36
CA SER A 210 -1.86 21.60 21.24
C SER A 210 -1.81 20.54 20.16
N TYR A 211 -1.40 20.91 18.94
CA TYR A 211 -1.23 19.96 17.84
C TYR A 211 -0.16 18.91 18.17
N GLU A 212 0.92 19.31 18.79
CA GLU A 212 2.02 18.45 19.26
C GLU A 212 1.53 17.44 20.31
N GLU A 213 0.68 17.89 21.23
CA GLU A 213 0.07 17.01 22.23
C GLU A 213 -0.90 16.00 21.56
N ALA A 214 -1.69 16.44 20.59
CA ALA A 214 -2.55 15.55 19.83
C ALA A 214 -1.75 14.45 19.07
N LEU A 215 -0.63 14.83 18.43
CA LEU A 215 0.29 13.87 17.80
C LEU A 215 0.94 12.93 18.82
N SER A 216 1.34 13.45 19.98
CA SER A 216 1.91 12.64 21.08
C SER A 216 0.90 11.59 21.57
N ARG A 217 -0.36 11.95 21.72
CA ARG A 217 -1.42 11.00 22.08
C ARG A 217 -1.61 9.90 21.04
N LEU A 218 -1.52 10.23 19.74
CA LEU A 218 -1.59 9.25 18.65
C LEU A 218 -0.39 8.30 18.66
N SER A 219 0.76 8.72 19.17
CA SER A 219 1.96 7.89 19.26
C SER A 219 2.14 7.19 20.61
N SER A 220 1.35 7.51 21.62
CA SER A 220 1.53 7.05 23.01
C SER A 220 1.50 5.54 23.22
N GLY A 221 0.88 4.79 22.32
CA GLY A 221 0.85 3.32 22.36
C GLY A 221 1.86 2.63 21.46
N ILE A 222 2.84 3.39 20.91
CA ILE A 222 3.87 2.85 20.02
C ILE A 222 5.18 2.73 20.79
N PRO A 223 5.75 1.53 20.99
CA PRO A 223 7.02 1.37 21.73
C PRO A 223 8.18 2.18 21.16
N ALA A 224 8.23 2.41 19.85
CA ALA A 224 9.22 3.28 19.21
C ALA A 224 9.09 4.76 19.59
N GLY A 225 8.04 5.18 20.33
CA GLY A 225 7.82 6.53 20.83
C GLY A 225 7.47 7.58 19.77
N ARG A 226 7.18 7.17 18.56
CA ARG A 226 6.86 8.06 17.42
C ARG A 226 5.97 7.41 16.38
N LEU A 227 5.38 8.24 15.54
CA LEU A 227 4.73 7.79 14.31
C LEU A 227 5.78 7.30 13.29
N GLY A 228 5.39 6.30 12.47
CA GLY A 228 6.20 5.89 11.32
C GLY A 228 6.14 6.92 10.19
N ARG A 229 7.13 6.95 9.33
CA ARG A 229 7.14 7.76 8.10
C ARG A 229 6.72 6.90 6.89
N PRO A 230 6.06 7.48 5.87
CA PRO A 230 5.72 6.77 4.64
C PRO A 230 6.90 6.05 3.99
N GLU A 231 8.09 6.67 4.01
CA GLU A 231 9.31 6.10 3.45
C GLU A 231 9.77 4.85 4.20
N GLU A 232 9.48 4.70 5.50
CA GLU A 232 9.85 3.50 6.26
C GLU A 232 9.07 2.26 5.77
N VAL A 233 7.83 2.45 5.31
CA VAL A 233 7.11 1.43 4.56
C VAL A 233 7.76 1.22 3.19
N GLY A 234 8.14 2.30 2.51
CA GLY A 234 8.81 2.26 1.22
C GLY A 234 10.12 1.49 1.23
N TYR A 235 10.94 1.60 2.27
CA TYR A 235 12.20 0.85 2.38
C TYR A 235 11.96 -0.66 2.46
N LEU A 236 10.95 -1.10 3.22
CA LEU A 236 10.58 -2.52 3.22
C LEU A 236 10.04 -2.96 1.84
N VAL A 237 9.22 -2.13 1.19
CA VAL A 237 8.72 -2.43 -0.17
C VAL A 237 9.88 -2.56 -1.15
N ALA A 238 10.85 -1.66 -1.14
CA ALA A 238 12.02 -1.72 -2.03
C ALA A 238 12.86 -2.99 -1.76
N PHE A 239 13.04 -3.36 -0.49
CA PHE A 239 13.69 -4.61 -0.13
C PHE A 239 12.93 -5.83 -0.65
N LEU A 240 11.62 -5.91 -0.41
CA LEU A 240 10.78 -7.01 -0.89
C LEU A 240 10.69 -7.05 -2.43
N ALA A 241 10.85 -5.92 -3.09
CA ALA A 241 10.90 -5.82 -4.55
C ALA A 241 12.26 -6.23 -5.15
N SER A 242 13.30 -6.36 -4.35
CA SER A 242 14.64 -6.73 -4.78
C SER A 242 14.82 -8.25 -4.91
N ASP A 243 15.95 -8.67 -5.49
CA ASP A 243 16.33 -10.07 -5.55
C ASP A 243 16.80 -10.62 -4.19
N TYR A 244 17.20 -9.73 -3.26
CA TYR A 244 17.56 -10.12 -1.88
C TYR A 244 16.39 -10.73 -1.10
N ALA A 245 15.16 -10.41 -1.46
CA ALA A 245 13.95 -10.94 -0.85
C ALA A 245 13.32 -12.11 -1.63
N SER A 246 14.02 -12.71 -2.58
CA SER A 246 13.47 -13.76 -3.46
C SER A 246 12.98 -15.01 -2.72
N TYR A 247 13.41 -15.24 -1.48
CA TYR A 247 12.98 -16.35 -0.62
C TYR A 247 11.92 -15.93 0.43
N ILE A 248 11.52 -14.64 0.45
CA ILE A 248 10.42 -14.15 1.30
C ILE A 248 9.14 -14.16 0.47
N ASN A 249 8.26 -15.13 0.76
CA ASN A 249 7.04 -15.33 0.00
C ASN A 249 5.89 -15.77 0.91
N GLY A 250 4.74 -15.11 0.80
CA GLY A 250 3.57 -15.37 1.63
C GLY A 250 3.62 -14.70 3.02
N ALA A 251 4.56 -13.82 3.30
CA ALA A 251 4.70 -13.16 4.59
C ALA A 251 3.71 -12.00 4.76
N MET A 252 3.27 -11.77 6.01
CA MET A 252 2.53 -10.59 6.44
C MET A 252 3.39 -9.86 7.47
N ILE A 253 4.05 -8.77 7.06
CA ILE A 253 5.16 -8.15 7.80
C ILE A 253 4.69 -6.84 8.44
N PRO A 254 4.74 -6.69 9.78
CA PRO A 254 4.42 -5.44 10.45
C PRO A 254 5.52 -4.38 10.23
N VAL A 255 5.09 -3.13 10.06
CA VAL A 255 5.92 -1.90 10.06
C VAL A 255 5.22 -0.92 11.00
N ASP A 256 5.40 -1.07 12.29
CA ASP A 256 4.49 -0.50 13.28
C ASP A 256 5.17 0.06 14.55
N GLY A 257 6.50 0.05 14.59
CA GLY A 257 7.26 0.53 15.75
C GLY A 257 7.09 -0.33 17.01
N GLY A 258 6.69 -1.60 16.85
CA GLY A 258 6.46 -2.54 17.95
C GLY A 258 5.06 -2.45 18.55
N ARG A 259 4.11 -1.84 17.85
CA ARG A 259 2.74 -1.63 18.36
C ARG A 259 1.94 -2.92 18.46
N GLN A 260 2.18 -3.88 17.55
CA GLN A 260 1.50 -5.17 17.59
C GLN A 260 1.89 -5.93 18.86
N VAL A 261 0.91 -6.48 19.57
CA VAL A 261 1.13 -7.30 20.77
C VAL A 261 0.90 -8.79 20.52
N SER A 262 0.18 -9.15 19.45
CA SER A 262 -0.03 -10.55 19.09
C SER A 262 1.28 -11.20 18.63
N VAL A 263 1.49 -12.44 19.03
CA VAL A 263 2.68 -13.23 18.66
C VAL A 263 2.53 -13.83 17.25
N PHE A 264 1.28 -14.07 16.79
CA PHE A 264 0.97 -14.73 15.52
C PHE A 264 0.19 -13.85 14.57
#